data_3aeab51dfabec33ee99651b559fd5ee7
#
_entry.id   3aeab51dfabec33ee99651b559fd5ee7
#
_cell.length_a   1.000
_cell.length_b   1.000
_cell.length_c   1.000
_cell.angle_alpha   90.00
_cell.angle_beta   90.00
_cell.angle_gamma   90.00
#
_symmetry.space_group_name_H-M   'P 1'
#
loop_
_entity.id
_entity.type
_entity.pdbx_description
1 polymer ?
#
loop_
_entity_poly.entity_id
_entity_poly.type
_entity_poly.pdbx_seq_one_letter_code
_entity_poly.pdbx_strand_id
1 'polypeptide(L)'
;WLSYGSEESLAFYAYREPKAAKQLHIGVIPKAVDEYLQMRGSYPAQEPDKKLGNPVHHVHVARGEDVPDAVLPVTFGLLLNLVAVMGADAAKDQIWRYLGQYVAGADAATWPELDRLIDNAMAYNRDYVAPTLKRRKPVGGEGAALKELDDRLAALSADASADDIQNIVYEIGKSEAYGFENLRDWFKALYETLLGSSAGPRMGSFIALFGIDNTRRLIAEALA
;
A
#
# COMPACT_ATOMS: atom_id res chain seq x y z
N TRP A 1 -12.15 -14.49 5.58
CA TRP A 1 -10.73 -14.10 5.56
C TRP A 1 -10.02 -14.64 4.32
N LEU A 2 -10.12 -15.91 4.04
CA LEU A 2 -9.36 -16.58 2.97
C LEU A 2 -9.61 -16.02 1.55
N SER A 3 -10.71 -15.32 1.35
CA SER A 3 -10.95 -14.58 0.09
C SER A 3 -10.07 -13.33 -0.06
N TYR A 4 -9.53 -12.80 1.05
CA TYR A 4 -8.87 -11.50 1.10
C TYR A 4 -7.48 -11.51 1.75
N GLY A 5 -7.03 -12.67 2.24
CA GLY A 5 -5.75 -12.86 2.89
C GLY A 5 -5.42 -14.33 3.06
N SER A 6 -4.19 -14.65 3.46
CA SER A 6 -3.72 -16.03 3.64
C SER A 6 -4.15 -16.63 4.99
N GLU A 7 -4.09 -17.96 5.10
CA GLU A 7 -4.27 -18.68 6.36
C GLU A 7 -3.25 -18.27 7.41
N GLU A 8 -2.01 -18.04 7.00
CA GLU A 8 -0.91 -17.62 7.87
C GLU A 8 -1.18 -16.22 8.45
N SER A 9 -1.70 -15.31 7.66
CA SER A 9 -2.08 -13.97 8.14
C SER A 9 -3.26 -14.01 9.13
N LEU A 10 -4.19 -14.95 8.97
CA LEU A 10 -5.26 -15.18 9.94
C LEU A 10 -4.71 -15.78 11.24
N ALA A 11 -3.88 -16.81 11.13
CA ALA A 11 -3.24 -17.45 12.28
C ALA A 11 -2.37 -16.44 13.06
N PHE A 12 -1.60 -15.62 12.33
CA PHE A 12 -0.82 -14.53 12.89
C PHE A 12 -1.72 -13.51 13.63
N TYR A 13 -2.78 -13.06 13.02
CA TYR A 13 -3.74 -12.14 13.66
C TYR A 13 -4.34 -12.74 14.94
N ALA A 14 -4.70 -14.02 14.92
CA ALA A 14 -5.24 -14.72 16.09
C ALA A 14 -4.19 -14.86 17.21
N TYR A 15 -2.95 -15.18 16.86
CA TYR A 15 -1.89 -15.48 17.82
C TYR A 15 -1.18 -14.22 18.38
N ARG A 16 -1.04 -13.15 17.61
CA ARG A 16 -0.21 -11.97 17.92
C ARG A 16 -0.60 -11.37 19.26
N GLU A 17 -1.29 -11.36 20.00
CA GLU A 17 -1.65 -10.85 21.33
C GLU A 17 -2.68 -11.78 21.97
N PRO A 18 -2.26 -12.97 22.39
CA PRO A 18 -3.20 -14.05 22.72
C PRO A 18 -4.09 -13.73 23.94
N LYS A 19 -3.70 -12.76 24.78
CA LYS A 19 -4.45 -12.32 25.94
C LYS A 19 -5.39 -11.14 25.67
N ALA A 20 -5.31 -10.52 24.50
CA ALA A 20 -6.15 -9.38 24.14
C ALA A 20 -7.41 -9.86 23.42
N ALA A 21 -8.55 -9.29 23.78
CA ALA A 21 -9.78 -9.47 23.00
C ALA A 21 -9.60 -8.81 21.61
N LYS A 22 -9.95 -9.55 20.56
CA LYS A 22 -9.83 -9.09 19.17
C LYS A 22 -11.18 -9.02 18.51
N GLN A 23 -11.40 -7.95 17.76
CA GLN A 23 -12.58 -7.84 16.93
C GLN A 23 -12.23 -8.35 15.52
N LEU A 24 -12.82 -9.47 15.12
CA LEU A 24 -12.67 -10.02 13.80
C LEU A 24 -13.71 -9.38 12.86
N HIS A 25 -13.30 -8.37 12.13
CA HIS A 25 -14.09 -7.75 11.06
C HIS A 25 -13.25 -7.58 9.80
N ILE A 26 -13.89 -7.44 8.65
CA ILE A 26 -13.21 -7.42 7.35
C ILE A 26 -12.16 -6.30 7.26
N GLY A 27 -12.43 -5.14 7.84
CA GLY A 27 -11.50 -3.99 7.83
C GLY A 27 -10.17 -4.20 8.53
N VAL A 28 -9.97 -5.26 9.34
CA VAL A 28 -8.68 -5.55 9.96
C VAL A 28 -7.74 -6.33 9.04
N ILE A 29 -8.28 -6.97 7.98
CA ILE A 29 -7.54 -7.90 7.13
C ILE A 29 -6.34 -7.23 6.46
N PRO A 30 -6.48 -6.06 5.79
CA PRO A 30 -5.35 -5.44 5.11
C PRO A 30 -4.15 -5.18 6.03
N LYS A 31 -4.44 -4.63 7.21
CA LYS A 31 -3.40 -4.34 8.20
C LYS A 31 -2.77 -5.62 8.74
N ALA A 32 -3.56 -6.64 9.01
CA ALA A 32 -3.06 -7.92 9.54
C ALA A 32 -2.17 -8.65 8.52
N VAL A 33 -2.52 -8.59 7.23
CA VAL A 33 -1.69 -9.14 6.15
C VAL A 33 -0.35 -8.41 6.09
N ASP A 34 -0.36 -7.06 6.09
CA ASP A 34 0.87 -6.27 6.05
C ASP A 34 1.76 -6.49 7.29
N GLU A 35 1.18 -6.57 8.48
CA GLU A 35 1.92 -6.85 9.71
C GLU A 35 2.54 -8.25 9.69
N TYR A 36 1.81 -9.25 9.19
CA TYR A 36 2.36 -10.60 9.02
C TYR A 36 3.54 -10.60 8.04
N LEU A 37 3.39 -9.99 6.87
CA LEU A 37 4.44 -9.92 5.85
C LEU A 37 5.67 -9.17 6.37
N GLN A 38 5.49 -8.07 7.09
CA GLN A 38 6.57 -7.29 7.69
C GLN A 38 7.32 -8.10 8.75
N MET A 39 6.60 -8.76 9.67
CA MET A 39 7.23 -9.57 10.71
C MET A 39 7.94 -10.80 10.14
N ARG A 40 7.39 -11.42 9.10
CA ARG A 40 8.03 -12.50 8.36
C ARG A 40 9.31 -12.03 7.69
N GLY A 41 9.28 -10.91 6.98
CA GLY A 41 10.46 -10.36 6.31
C GLY A 41 11.60 -9.99 7.25
N SER A 42 11.30 -9.61 8.50
CA SER A 42 12.32 -9.32 9.52
C SER A 42 12.85 -10.58 10.24
N TYR A 43 12.13 -11.70 10.16
CA TYR A 43 12.43 -12.91 10.93
C TYR A 43 13.83 -13.51 10.65
N PRO A 44 14.31 -13.63 9.39
CA PRO A 44 15.62 -14.24 9.12
C PRO A 44 16.78 -13.52 9.83
N ALA A 45 16.72 -12.21 9.92
CA ALA A 45 17.76 -11.37 10.54
C ALA A 45 17.69 -11.30 12.08
N GLN A 46 16.69 -11.91 12.70
CA GLN A 46 16.54 -11.89 14.16
C GLN A 46 17.47 -12.90 14.84
N GLU A 47 17.97 -12.51 16.02
CA GLU A 47 18.70 -13.41 16.92
C GLU A 47 17.80 -14.57 17.36
N PRO A 48 18.37 -15.78 17.61
CA PRO A 48 17.60 -16.98 17.96
C PRO A 48 16.59 -16.77 19.08
N ASP A 49 16.98 -16.09 20.15
CA ASP A 49 16.09 -15.83 21.31
C ASP A 49 14.91 -14.92 20.95
N LYS A 50 15.12 -13.99 20.02
CA LYS A 50 14.07 -13.09 19.54
C LYS A 50 13.11 -13.77 18.57
N LYS A 51 13.57 -14.79 17.83
CA LYS A 51 12.73 -15.60 16.94
C LYS A 51 11.60 -16.28 17.68
N LEU A 52 11.87 -16.81 18.89
CA LEU A 52 10.84 -17.42 19.73
C LEU A 52 9.76 -16.44 20.21
N GLY A 53 10.09 -15.14 20.29
CA GLY A 53 9.14 -14.08 20.63
C GLY A 53 8.35 -13.56 19.43
N ASN A 54 8.73 -13.93 18.20
CA ASN A 54 8.05 -13.47 16.98
C ASN A 54 6.82 -14.38 16.69
N PRO A 55 5.60 -13.82 16.62
CA PRO A 55 4.39 -14.60 16.33
C PRO A 55 4.47 -15.42 15.04
N VAL A 56 5.20 -14.96 14.04
CA VAL A 56 5.38 -15.68 12.77
C VAL A 56 6.05 -17.04 12.97
N HIS A 57 7.02 -17.15 13.90
CA HIS A 57 7.64 -18.42 14.26
C HIS A 57 6.58 -19.46 14.64
N HIS A 58 5.67 -19.10 15.54
CA HIS A 58 4.65 -20.01 16.03
C HIS A 58 3.60 -20.37 14.98
N VAL A 59 3.29 -19.46 14.08
CA VAL A 59 2.39 -19.71 12.95
C VAL A 59 2.90 -20.83 12.05
N HIS A 60 4.19 -20.83 11.72
CA HIS A 60 4.78 -21.81 10.81
C HIS A 60 5.20 -23.09 11.53
N VAL A 61 5.90 -23.00 12.67
CA VAL A 61 6.37 -24.17 13.42
C VAL A 61 5.22 -25.03 13.91
N ALA A 62 4.08 -24.45 14.33
CA ALA A 62 2.88 -25.20 14.70
C ALA A 62 2.31 -26.05 13.55
N ARG A 63 2.64 -25.71 12.32
CA ARG A 63 2.26 -26.45 11.11
C ARG A 63 3.35 -27.44 10.65
N GLY A 64 4.47 -27.48 11.34
CA GLY A 64 5.63 -28.29 10.94
C GLY A 64 6.39 -27.71 9.74
N GLU A 65 6.31 -26.41 9.52
CA GLU A 65 6.90 -25.68 8.39
C GLU A 65 8.01 -24.74 8.88
N ASP A 66 9.00 -24.49 8.04
CA ASP A 66 9.94 -23.39 8.24
C ASP A 66 9.29 -22.05 7.88
N VAL A 67 9.71 -20.98 8.56
CA VAL A 67 9.28 -19.63 8.21
C VAL A 67 9.86 -19.27 6.84
N PRO A 68 9.04 -18.95 5.83
CA PRO A 68 9.53 -18.61 4.49
C PRO A 68 10.46 -17.39 4.52
N ASP A 69 11.63 -17.52 3.89
CA ASP A 69 12.59 -16.44 3.69
C ASP A 69 12.22 -15.68 2.39
N ALA A 70 11.09 -15.01 2.41
CA ALA A 70 10.60 -14.25 1.28
C ALA A 70 10.11 -12.87 1.71
N VAL A 71 10.70 -11.83 1.12
CA VAL A 71 10.27 -10.44 1.29
C VAL A 71 9.57 -10.00 0.01
N LEU A 72 8.28 -9.70 0.11
CA LEU A 72 7.55 -9.18 -1.04
C LEU A 72 7.96 -7.73 -1.34
N PRO A 73 8.05 -7.33 -2.61
CA PRO A 73 8.52 -6.01 -3.01
C PRO A 73 7.50 -4.89 -2.74
N VAL A 74 6.26 -5.26 -2.46
CA VAL A 74 5.15 -4.35 -2.18
C VAL A 74 4.31 -4.85 -1.01
N THR A 75 3.69 -3.91 -0.29
CA THR A 75 2.73 -4.22 0.77
C THR A 75 1.34 -4.50 0.20
N PHE A 76 0.51 -5.19 0.96
CA PHE A 76 -0.89 -5.40 0.59
C PHE A 76 -1.66 -4.08 0.49
N GLY A 77 -1.42 -3.15 1.42
CA GLY A 77 -2.00 -1.81 1.37
C GLY A 77 -1.62 -1.04 0.10
N LEU A 78 -0.38 -1.20 -0.39
CA LEU A 78 0.05 -0.58 -1.65
C LEU A 78 -0.69 -1.18 -2.86
N LEU A 79 -0.84 -2.52 -2.91
CA LEU A 79 -1.62 -3.20 -3.94
C LEU A 79 -3.11 -2.78 -3.92
N LEU A 80 -3.73 -2.70 -2.74
CA LEU A 80 -5.11 -2.25 -2.61
C LEU A 80 -5.32 -0.86 -3.20
N ASN A 81 -4.41 0.06 -2.93
CA ASN A 81 -4.52 1.41 -3.48
C ASN A 81 -4.27 1.45 -5.00
N LEU A 82 -3.34 0.64 -5.51
CA LEU A 82 -3.14 0.49 -6.95
C LEU A 82 -4.43 -0.02 -7.63
N VAL A 83 -5.02 -1.11 -7.11
CA VAL A 83 -6.26 -1.67 -7.64
C VAL A 83 -7.41 -0.68 -7.54
N ALA A 84 -7.52 0.07 -6.44
CA ALA A 84 -8.56 1.07 -6.24
C ALA A 84 -8.53 2.21 -7.27
N VAL A 85 -7.33 2.71 -7.61
CA VAL A 85 -7.21 3.77 -8.62
C VAL A 85 -7.39 3.27 -10.05
N MET A 86 -7.10 1.99 -10.31
CA MET A 86 -7.32 1.37 -11.61
C MET A 86 -8.81 1.08 -11.87
N GLY A 87 -9.62 1.02 -10.82
CA GLY A 87 -11.06 0.76 -10.89
C GLY A 87 -11.45 -0.71 -10.73
N ALA A 88 -12.77 -0.95 -10.62
CA ALA A 88 -13.31 -2.28 -10.34
C ALA A 88 -13.06 -3.31 -11.46
N ASP A 89 -12.90 -2.84 -12.69
CA ASP A 89 -12.69 -3.67 -13.89
C ASP A 89 -11.20 -3.88 -14.22
N ALA A 90 -10.29 -3.50 -13.32
CA ALA A 90 -8.86 -3.66 -13.53
C ALA A 90 -8.50 -5.14 -13.75
N ALA A 91 -7.82 -5.44 -14.84
CA ALA A 91 -7.36 -6.78 -15.13
C ALA A 91 -6.02 -7.08 -14.43
N LYS A 92 -5.84 -8.32 -13.96
CA LYS A 92 -4.65 -8.76 -13.23
C LYS A 92 -3.34 -8.54 -14.00
N ASP A 93 -3.37 -8.75 -15.33
CA ASP A 93 -2.22 -8.50 -16.22
C ASP A 93 -1.82 -7.02 -16.26
N GLN A 94 -2.76 -6.10 -16.05
CA GLN A 94 -2.45 -4.67 -15.93
C GLN A 94 -1.72 -4.39 -14.62
N ILE A 95 -2.12 -5.01 -13.51
CA ILE A 95 -1.43 -4.88 -12.22
C ILE A 95 0.00 -5.39 -12.35
N TRP A 96 0.19 -6.56 -13.00
CA TRP A 96 1.51 -7.10 -13.26
C TRP A 96 2.40 -6.20 -14.13
N ARG A 97 1.82 -5.44 -15.08
CA ARG A 97 2.60 -4.45 -15.86
C ARG A 97 3.16 -3.34 -14.97
N TYR A 98 2.40 -2.83 -14.02
CA TYR A 98 2.90 -1.84 -13.04
C TYR A 98 3.98 -2.45 -12.15
N LEU A 99 3.75 -3.65 -11.63
CA LEU A 99 4.70 -4.35 -10.79
C LEU A 99 6.01 -4.67 -11.54
N GLY A 100 5.94 -5.11 -12.79
CA GLY A 100 7.11 -5.40 -13.61
C GLY A 100 7.94 -4.17 -13.99
N GLN A 101 7.32 -2.98 -14.02
CA GLN A 101 8.03 -1.70 -14.15
C GLN A 101 8.68 -1.28 -12.82
N TYR A 102 8.02 -1.54 -11.71
CA TYR A 102 8.49 -1.20 -10.36
C TYR A 102 9.59 -2.14 -9.87
N VAL A 103 9.49 -3.43 -10.20
CA VAL A 103 10.46 -4.48 -9.87
C VAL A 103 10.85 -5.20 -11.15
N ALA A 104 12.04 -4.93 -11.65
CA ALA A 104 12.51 -5.49 -12.90
C ALA A 104 12.42 -7.03 -12.93
N GLY A 105 11.74 -7.57 -13.93
CA GLY A 105 11.58 -9.00 -14.12
C GLY A 105 10.56 -9.68 -13.21
N ALA A 106 9.74 -8.92 -12.47
CA ALA A 106 8.68 -9.52 -11.66
C ALA A 106 7.51 -9.98 -12.53
N ASP A 107 7.12 -11.24 -12.35
CA ASP A 107 5.97 -11.86 -12.98
C ASP A 107 5.31 -12.90 -12.04
N ALA A 108 4.16 -13.43 -12.47
CA ALA A 108 3.39 -14.39 -11.68
C ALA A 108 4.12 -15.72 -11.44
N ALA A 109 5.04 -16.11 -12.31
CA ALA A 109 5.79 -17.36 -12.20
C ALA A 109 6.93 -17.24 -11.18
N THR A 110 7.62 -16.10 -11.18
CA THR A 110 8.71 -15.79 -10.24
C THR A 110 8.21 -15.40 -8.85
N TRP A 111 6.98 -14.85 -8.76
CA TRP A 111 6.37 -14.36 -7.52
C TRP A 111 4.96 -14.94 -7.27
N PRO A 112 4.81 -16.28 -7.09
CA PRO A 112 3.49 -16.91 -6.96
C PRO A 112 2.73 -16.46 -5.70
N GLU A 113 3.42 -16.06 -4.64
CA GLU A 113 2.78 -15.49 -3.45
C GLU A 113 2.21 -14.09 -3.74
N LEU A 114 2.96 -13.25 -4.45
CA LEU A 114 2.50 -11.94 -4.87
C LEU A 114 1.31 -12.05 -5.83
N ASP A 115 1.31 -13.06 -6.69
CA ASP A 115 0.20 -13.34 -7.61
C ASP A 115 -1.11 -13.64 -6.86
N ARG A 116 -1.04 -14.46 -5.79
CA ARG A 116 -2.18 -14.68 -4.89
C ARG A 116 -2.58 -13.43 -4.12
N LEU A 117 -1.61 -12.63 -3.68
CA LEU A 117 -1.87 -11.39 -2.96
C LEU A 117 -2.60 -10.36 -3.85
N ILE A 118 -2.31 -10.35 -5.16
CA ILE A 118 -3.06 -9.55 -6.14
C ILE A 118 -4.52 -10.01 -6.22
N ASP A 119 -4.78 -11.32 -6.30
CA ASP A 119 -6.15 -11.84 -6.31
C ASP A 119 -6.92 -11.43 -5.06
N ASN A 120 -6.28 -11.51 -3.89
CA ASN A 120 -6.87 -11.06 -2.63
C ASN A 120 -7.16 -9.55 -2.65
N ALA A 121 -6.24 -8.73 -3.18
CA ALA A 121 -6.43 -7.28 -3.29
C ALA A 121 -7.58 -6.93 -4.25
N MET A 122 -7.67 -7.60 -5.38
CA MET A 122 -8.77 -7.42 -6.34
C MET A 122 -10.12 -7.80 -5.74
N ALA A 123 -10.18 -8.95 -5.04
CA ALA A 123 -11.40 -9.37 -4.36
C ALA A 123 -11.81 -8.39 -3.26
N TYR A 124 -10.86 -7.97 -2.41
CA TYR A 124 -11.13 -7.00 -1.36
C TYR A 124 -11.58 -5.64 -1.93
N ASN A 125 -10.92 -5.16 -2.98
CA ASN A 125 -11.32 -3.92 -3.65
C ASN A 125 -12.73 -4.01 -4.19
N ARG A 126 -13.06 -5.04 -4.94
CA ARG A 126 -14.40 -5.25 -5.54
C ARG A 126 -15.49 -5.25 -4.48
N ASP A 127 -15.27 -5.95 -3.36
CA ASP A 127 -16.31 -6.23 -2.39
C ASP A 127 -16.45 -5.14 -1.31
N TYR A 128 -15.38 -4.40 -1.00
CA TYR A 128 -15.38 -3.46 0.13
C TYR A 128 -14.89 -2.05 -0.19
N VAL A 129 -13.95 -1.88 -1.14
CA VAL A 129 -13.39 -0.55 -1.43
C VAL A 129 -14.20 0.15 -2.52
N ALA A 130 -14.34 -0.46 -3.68
CA ALA A 130 -14.99 0.14 -4.83
C ALA A 130 -16.44 0.62 -4.56
N PRO A 131 -17.30 -0.11 -3.79
CA PRO A 131 -18.65 0.36 -3.49
C PRO A 131 -18.72 1.63 -2.65
N THR A 132 -17.66 1.93 -1.89
CA THR A 132 -17.62 3.07 -0.95
C THR A 132 -16.63 4.16 -1.36
N LEU A 133 -15.82 3.91 -2.39
CA LEU A 133 -14.78 4.83 -2.84
C LEU A 133 -15.40 6.12 -3.39
N LYS A 134 -15.00 7.25 -2.79
CA LYS A 134 -15.43 8.59 -3.21
C LYS A 134 -14.25 9.54 -3.14
N ARG A 135 -13.83 10.06 -4.28
CA ARG A 135 -12.87 11.14 -4.35
C ARG A 135 -13.61 12.47 -4.19
N ARG A 136 -13.07 13.36 -3.35
CA ARG A 136 -13.59 14.72 -3.22
C ARG A 136 -12.76 15.70 -4.05
N LYS A 137 -13.32 16.83 -4.33
CA LYS A 137 -12.57 17.94 -4.92
C LYS A 137 -11.65 18.57 -3.88
N PRO A 138 -10.48 19.08 -4.29
CA PRO A 138 -9.60 19.85 -3.41
C PRO A 138 -10.28 21.15 -2.96
N VAL A 139 -9.98 21.58 -1.73
CA VAL A 139 -10.51 22.82 -1.15
C VAL A 139 -9.38 23.72 -0.65
N GLY A 140 -9.61 25.03 -0.61
CA GLY A 140 -8.61 26.01 -0.14
C GLY A 140 -7.27 25.89 -0.89
N GLY A 141 -6.17 25.78 -0.14
CA GLY A 141 -4.82 25.66 -0.69
C GLY A 141 -4.47 24.29 -1.25
N GLU A 142 -5.32 23.27 -1.07
CA GLU A 142 -5.04 21.89 -1.54
C GLU A 142 -4.87 21.83 -3.07
N GLY A 143 -5.68 22.59 -3.82
CA GLY A 143 -5.57 22.64 -5.28
C GLY A 143 -4.23 23.20 -5.76
N ALA A 144 -3.75 24.25 -5.10
CA ALA A 144 -2.43 24.84 -5.41
C ALA A 144 -1.29 23.88 -5.03
N ALA A 145 -1.40 23.18 -3.90
CA ALA A 145 -0.44 22.17 -3.48
C ALA A 145 -0.39 20.96 -4.43
N LEU A 146 -1.55 20.49 -4.92
CA LEU A 146 -1.63 19.44 -5.94
C LEU A 146 -0.99 19.87 -7.26
N LYS A 147 -1.21 21.14 -7.66
CA LYS A 147 -0.57 21.68 -8.86
C LYS A 147 0.94 21.75 -8.72
N GLU A 148 1.45 22.21 -7.58
CA GLU A 148 2.89 22.19 -7.27
C GLU A 148 3.45 20.77 -7.33
N LEU A 149 2.70 19.78 -6.79
CA LEU A 149 3.10 18.39 -6.89
C LEU A 149 3.20 17.92 -8.34
N ASP A 150 2.22 18.24 -9.20
CA ASP A 150 2.26 17.93 -10.64
C ASP A 150 3.47 18.55 -11.32
N ASP A 151 3.70 19.85 -11.09
CA ASP A 151 4.81 20.59 -11.71
C ASP A 151 6.17 19.99 -11.28
N ARG A 152 6.33 19.61 -10.00
CA ARG A 152 7.56 18.99 -9.49
C ARG A 152 7.76 17.55 -9.96
N LEU A 153 6.68 16.79 -10.08
CA LEU A 153 6.72 15.44 -10.67
C LEU A 153 7.11 15.49 -12.15
N ALA A 154 6.63 16.51 -12.90
CA ALA A 154 7.01 16.72 -14.30
C ALA A 154 8.50 17.02 -14.49
N ALA A 155 9.15 17.62 -13.49
CA ALA A 155 10.56 17.98 -13.53
C ALA A 155 11.50 16.86 -13.07
N LEU A 156 10.96 15.75 -12.52
CA LEU A 156 11.77 14.62 -12.07
C LEU A 156 12.33 13.83 -13.25
N SER A 157 13.51 13.26 -13.05
CA SER A 157 14.07 12.26 -13.95
C SER A 157 13.27 10.95 -13.89
N ALA A 158 13.31 10.17 -14.98
CA ALA A 158 12.56 8.92 -15.09
C ALA A 158 13.04 7.82 -14.08
N ASP A 159 14.22 7.98 -13.53
CA ASP A 159 14.85 7.10 -12.55
C ASP A 159 14.74 7.59 -11.10
N ALA A 160 13.90 8.61 -10.86
CA ALA A 160 13.68 9.13 -9.51
C ALA A 160 13.17 8.05 -8.57
N SER A 161 13.80 7.94 -7.40
CA SER A 161 13.42 6.94 -6.41
C SER A 161 12.12 7.28 -5.67
N ALA A 162 11.49 6.27 -5.05
CA ALA A 162 10.34 6.48 -4.18
C ALA A 162 10.65 7.45 -3.02
N ASP A 163 11.93 7.52 -2.58
CA ASP A 163 12.37 8.43 -1.53
C ASP A 163 12.45 9.87 -2.04
N ASP A 164 12.94 10.09 -3.26
CA ASP A 164 12.98 11.43 -3.88
C ASP A 164 11.57 11.99 -4.04
N ILE A 165 10.65 11.16 -4.55
CA ILE A 165 9.24 11.53 -4.68
C ILE A 165 8.62 11.83 -3.31
N GLN A 166 8.91 11.00 -2.30
CA GLN A 166 8.39 11.20 -0.94
C GLN A 166 8.89 12.52 -0.33
N ASN A 167 10.13 12.90 -0.60
CA ASN A 167 10.71 14.16 -0.12
C ASN A 167 9.96 15.35 -0.72
N ILE A 168 9.63 15.32 -2.02
CA ILE A 168 8.79 16.34 -2.67
C ILE A 168 7.43 16.47 -1.96
N VAL A 169 6.77 15.35 -1.70
CA VAL A 169 5.48 15.34 -0.99
C VAL A 169 5.60 15.97 0.40
N TYR A 170 6.69 15.67 1.14
CA TYR A 170 6.95 16.25 2.46
C TYR A 170 7.23 17.75 2.40
N GLU A 171 8.01 18.21 1.43
CA GLU A 171 8.35 19.64 1.27
C GLU A 171 7.10 20.48 0.99
N ILE A 172 6.23 20.01 0.10
CA ILE A 172 4.95 20.68 -0.20
C ILE A 172 4.08 20.75 1.07
N GLY A 173 3.96 19.65 1.82
CA GLY A 173 3.14 19.61 3.03
C GLY A 173 3.69 20.46 4.19
N LYS A 174 4.98 20.79 4.19
CA LYS A 174 5.62 21.68 5.16
C LYS A 174 5.60 23.15 4.75
N SER A 175 5.21 23.44 3.52
CA SER A 175 5.17 24.81 3.01
C SER A 175 4.00 25.59 3.63
N GLU A 176 4.26 26.76 4.18
CA GLU A 176 3.25 27.68 4.69
C GLU A 176 2.35 28.27 3.59
N ALA A 177 2.78 28.15 2.32
CA ALA A 177 2.07 28.73 1.18
C ALA A 177 0.66 28.17 0.96
N TYR A 178 0.37 26.96 1.45
CA TYR A 178 -0.90 26.27 1.20
C TYR A 178 -1.84 26.24 2.41
N GLY A 179 -1.40 26.75 3.57
CA GLY A 179 -2.21 26.90 4.76
C GLY A 179 -2.58 25.61 5.48
N PHE A 180 -1.75 24.54 5.32
CA PHE A 180 -1.90 23.33 6.13
C PHE A 180 -1.46 23.60 7.58
N GLU A 181 -2.30 23.24 8.54
CA GLU A 181 -1.93 23.37 9.97
C GLU A 181 -0.81 22.38 10.35
N ASN A 182 -0.80 21.23 9.71
CA ASN A 182 0.18 20.19 9.93
C ASN A 182 0.30 19.26 8.72
N LEU A 183 1.36 18.47 8.69
CA LEU A 183 1.64 17.55 7.59
C LEU A 183 0.54 16.49 7.38
N ARG A 184 -0.21 16.12 8.45
CA ARG A 184 -1.30 15.14 8.35
C ARG A 184 -2.45 15.67 7.50
N ASP A 185 -2.73 16.98 7.53
CA ASP A 185 -3.80 17.59 6.73
C ASP A 185 -3.49 17.48 5.25
N TRP A 186 -2.23 17.74 4.86
CA TRP A 186 -1.78 17.53 3.49
C TRP A 186 -1.92 16.07 3.05
N PHE A 187 -1.43 15.10 3.84
CA PHE A 187 -1.57 13.69 3.48
C PHE A 187 -3.03 13.26 3.39
N LYS A 188 -3.88 13.74 4.30
CA LYS A 188 -5.32 13.50 4.24
C LYS A 188 -5.92 14.07 2.94
N ALA A 189 -5.57 15.29 2.56
CA ALA A 189 -6.00 15.90 1.30
C ALA A 189 -5.58 15.04 0.09
N LEU A 190 -4.31 14.59 0.03
CA LEU A 190 -3.82 13.70 -1.02
C LEU A 190 -4.65 12.41 -1.12
N TYR A 191 -4.87 11.75 0.02
CA TYR A 191 -5.60 10.49 0.02
C TYR A 191 -7.06 10.68 -0.37
N GLU A 192 -7.74 11.68 0.16
CA GLU A 192 -9.15 11.92 -0.14
C GLU A 192 -9.40 12.40 -1.58
N THR A 193 -8.49 13.18 -2.15
CA THR A 193 -8.64 13.71 -3.52
C THR A 193 -8.16 12.73 -4.58
N LEU A 194 -7.06 12.01 -4.35
CA LEU A 194 -6.48 11.11 -5.35
C LEU A 194 -6.92 9.64 -5.16
N LEU A 195 -7.01 9.17 -3.92
CA LEU A 195 -7.29 7.75 -3.62
C LEU A 195 -8.71 7.50 -3.11
N GLY A 196 -9.47 8.53 -2.75
CA GLY A 196 -10.84 8.40 -2.24
C GLY A 196 -10.93 7.78 -0.84
N SER A 197 -9.88 7.88 -0.04
CA SER A 197 -9.81 7.37 1.33
C SER A 197 -9.17 8.40 2.27
N SER A 198 -9.42 8.30 3.58
CA SER A 198 -8.82 9.22 4.58
C SER A 198 -7.39 8.85 4.98
N ALA A 199 -6.90 7.69 4.56
CA ALA A 199 -5.57 7.18 4.82
C ALA A 199 -5.09 6.35 3.62
N GLY A 200 -3.79 6.21 3.46
CA GLY A 200 -3.22 5.49 2.33
C GLY A 200 -1.77 5.07 2.55
N PRO A 201 -1.12 4.55 1.51
CA PRO A 201 0.25 4.10 1.55
C PRO A 201 1.22 5.29 1.63
N ARG A 202 2.51 4.99 1.78
CA ARG A 202 3.55 5.97 1.57
C ARG A 202 3.46 6.52 0.14
N MET A 203 3.18 7.82 -0.02
CA MET A 203 2.87 8.42 -1.32
C MET A 203 4.02 8.27 -2.34
N GLY A 204 5.28 8.38 -1.90
CA GLY A 204 6.42 8.16 -2.77
C GLY A 204 6.43 6.74 -3.38
N SER A 205 6.17 5.72 -2.56
CA SER A 205 6.07 4.33 -3.03
C SER A 205 4.87 4.12 -3.96
N PHE A 206 3.73 4.76 -3.65
CA PHE A 206 2.54 4.69 -4.50
C PHE A 206 2.80 5.33 -5.88
N ILE A 207 3.36 6.53 -5.91
CA ILE A 207 3.66 7.25 -7.16
C ILE A 207 4.72 6.50 -7.99
N ALA A 208 5.75 5.94 -7.34
CA ALA A 208 6.76 5.14 -8.03
C ALA A 208 6.16 3.87 -8.66
N LEU A 209 5.23 3.19 -7.97
CA LEU A 209 4.54 2.00 -8.49
C LEU A 209 3.53 2.36 -9.59
N PHE A 210 2.67 3.36 -9.35
CA PHE A 210 1.62 3.76 -10.30
C PHE A 210 2.19 4.50 -11.51
N GLY A 211 3.36 5.09 -11.38
CA GLY A 211 4.05 5.88 -12.39
C GLY A 211 3.73 7.38 -12.31
N ILE A 212 4.76 8.17 -12.59
CA ILE A 212 4.68 9.65 -12.53
C ILE A 212 3.59 10.16 -13.48
N ASP A 213 3.59 9.75 -14.74
CA ASP A 213 2.62 10.22 -15.73
C ASP A 213 1.18 9.84 -15.38
N ASN A 214 0.96 8.66 -14.82
CA ASN A 214 -0.36 8.24 -14.36
C ASN A 214 -0.82 9.06 -13.16
N THR A 215 0.09 9.36 -12.22
CA THR A 215 -0.20 10.22 -11.07
C THR A 215 -0.53 11.63 -11.50
N ARG A 216 0.20 12.19 -12.45
CA ARG A 216 -0.06 13.52 -13.02
C ARG A 216 -1.45 13.59 -13.66
N ARG A 217 -1.85 12.55 -14.41
CA ARG A 217 -3.22 12.45 -14.94
C ARG A 217 -4.27 12.43 -13.84
N LEU A 218 -4.02 11.66 -12.78
CA LEU A 218 -4.91 11.58 -11.62
C LEU A 218 -5.05 12.93 -10.90
N ILE A 219 -3.95 13.69 -10.78
CA ILE A 219 -3.97 15.07 -10.25
C ILE A 219 -4.79 15.99 -11.16
N ALA A 220 -4.59 15.92 -12.47
CA ALA A 220 -5.34 16.73 -13.43
C ALA A 220 -6.86 16.46 -13.35
N GLU A 221 -7.27 15.18 -13.20
CA GLU A 221 -8.67 14.80 -12.98
C GLU A 221 -9.24 15.37 -11.67
N ALA A 222 -8.43 15.39 -10.59
CA ALA A 222 -8.84 15.94 -9.32
C ALA A 222 -9.04 17.47 -9.37
N LEU A 223 -8.23 18.16 -10.19
CA LEU A 223 -8.26 19.62 -10.35
C LEU A 223 -9.34 20.10 -11.36
N ALA A 224 -9.77 19.25 -12.30
CA ALA A 224 -10.83 19.55 -13.27
C ALA A 224 -12.21 19.69 -12.59
#